data_b299ec4488b23ce0b7671110578ea445
#
_entry.id   b299ec4488b23ce0b7671110578ea445
#
_cell.length_a   1.000
_cell.length_b   1.000
_cell.length_c   1.000
_cell.angle_alpha   90.00
_cell.angle_beta   90.00
_cell.angle_gamma   90.00
#
_symmetry.space_group_name_H-M   'P 1'
#
loop_
_entity.id
_entity.type
_entity.pdbx_description
1 polymer ?
#
loop_
_entity_poly.entity_id
_entity_poly.type
_entity_poly.pdbx_seq_one_letter_code
_entity_poly.pdbx_strand_id
1 'polypeptide(L)'
;MPCWWCYHRQHIGYRPKEACINTQELAMRLLEIGSFEGYQFDCQPIPSDVGVLQVTVGDYEEIPVFVSVTDSQILCITHLFSESEVNPKFRARMLEEMLELNIPMPLSSFSKIGERYVVFGALSVNSSMDDICHELITVTENAVEALLAMEEFVRQDV
;
A
#
# COMPACT_ATOMS: atom_id res chain seq x y z
N MET A 1 15.55 -30.97 -14.74
CA MET A 1 15.50 -29.63 -15.33
C MET A 1 15.70 -28.61 -14.21
N PRO A 2 16.76 -27.82 -14.21
CA PRO A 2 16.94 -26.78 -13.19
C PRO A 2 15.93 -25.67 -13.44
N CYS A 3 15.26 -25.24 -12.37
CA CYS A 3 14.29 -24.17 -12.36
C CYS A 3 14.91 -22.87 -12.87
N TRP A 4 14.28 -22.21 -13.85
CA TRP A 4 14.71 -20.96 -14.48
C TRP A 4 15.04 -19.86 -13.44
N TRP A 5 14.44 -19.94 -12.27
CA TRP A 5 14.66 -19.04 -11.11
C TRP A 5 16.03 -19.21 -10.44
N CYS A 6 16.63 -20.41 -10.50
CA CYS A 6 17.94 -20.67 -9.87
C CYS A 6 19.14 -20.20 -10.73
N TYR A 7 18.96 -20.07 -12.05
CA TYR A 7 20.07 -19.72 -12.97
C TYR A 7 20.42 -18.22 -12.94
N HIS A 8 19.45 -17.35 -12.62
CA HIS A 8 19.66 -15.89 -12.63
C HIS A 8 20.27 -15.31 -11.34
N ARG A 9 20.43 -16.12 -10.29
CA ARG A 9 20.97 -15.64 -8.99
C ARG A 9 22.49 -15.53 -8.92
N GLN A 10 23.24 -16.06 -9.88
CA GLN A 10 24.70 -16.19 -9.80
C GLN A 10 25.51 -15.07 -10.49
N HIS A 11 24.86 -14.11 -11.15
CA HIS A 11 25.56 -13.06 -11.91
C HIS A 11 25.20 -11.62 -11.54
N ILE A 12 24.47 -11.40 -10.45
CA ILE A 12 24.31 -10.05 -9.93
C ILE A 12 25.44 -9.81 -8.94
N GLY A 13 26.40 -8.95 -9.34
CA GLY A 13 27.52 -8.56 -8.49
C GLY A 13 27.03 -8.14 -7.11
N TYR A 14 27.66 -8.69 -6.07
CA TYR A 14 27.45 -8.32 -4.66
C TYR A 14 27.71 -6.80 -4.51
N ARG A 15 26.62 -6.00 -4.50
CA ARG A 15 26.68 -4.67 -3.90
C ARG A 15 26.61 -4.87 -2.39
N PRO A 16 27.50 -4.24 -1.59
CA PRO A 16 27.33 -4.22 -0.16
C PRO A 16 25.90 -3.72 0.11
N LYS A 17 25.14 -4.43 0.98
CA LYS A 17 23.83 -3.98 1.45
C LYS A 17 24.03 -2.58 2.05
N GLU A 18 23.72 -1.54 1.29
CA GLU A 18 23.36 -0.26 1.89
C GLU A 18 22.24 -0.61 2.87
N ALA A 19 22.32 -0.09 4.09
CA ALA A 19 21.39 -0.42 5.14
C ALA A 19 19.97 -0.25 4.60
N CYS A 20 19.23 -1.37 4.48
CA CYS A 20 17.85 -1.32 4.00
C CYS A 20 17.09 -0.37 4.92
N ILE A 21 16.37 0.58 4.33
CA ILE A 21 15.50 1.48 5.08
C ILE A 21 14.57 0.63 5.96
N ASN A 22 14.40 1.02 7.21
CA ASN A 22 13.42 0.43 8.10
C ASN A 22 12.30 1.45 8.39
N THR A 23 11.23 1.02 9.06
CA THR A 23 10.07 1.88 9.32
C THR A 23 10.40 3.10 10.18
N GLN A 24 11.37 3.02 11.09
CA GLN A 24 11.80 4.15 11.91
C GLN A 24 12.58 5.18 11.09
N GLU A 25 13.50 4.71 10.25
CA GLU A 25 14.23 5.57 9.33
C GLU A 25 13.30 6.20 8.30
N LEU A 26 12.34 5.45 7.79
CA LEU A 26 11.32 5.98 6.89
C LEU A 26 10.52 7.11 7.55
N ALA A 27 10.06 6.92 8.78
CA ALA A 27 9.34 7.95 9.52
C ALA A 27 10.16 9.22 9.69
N MET A 28 11.44 9.09 10.06
CA MET A 28 12.34 10.25 10.20
C MET A 28 12.51 10.99 8.88
N ARG A 29 12.76 10.28 7.78
CA ARG A 29 12.93 10.89 6.46
C ARG A 29 11.67 11.59 5.96
N LEU A 30 10.49 11.03 6.18
CA LEU A 30 9.20 11.67 5.83
C LEU A 30 9.00 12.96 6.63
N LEU A 31 9.36 12.97 7.91
CA LEU A 31 9.30 14.18 8.75
C LEU A 31 10.32 15.24 8.29
N GLU A 32 11.52 14.85 7.86
CA GLU A 32 12.54 15.76 7.33
C GLU A 32 12.12 16.40 6.01
N ILE A 33 11.43 15.67 5.13
CA ILE A 33 10.88 16.19 3.88
C ILE A 33 9.82 17.26 4.16
N GLY A 34 9.01 17.07 5.19
CA GLY A 34 7.95 17.98 5.62
C GLY A 34 6.76 18.01 4.68
N SER A 35 6.96 18.33 3.39
CA SER A 35 5.90 18.28 2.37
C SER A 35 6.45 17.84 1.01
N PHE A 36 5.64 17.11 0.24
CA PHE A 36 5.93 16.67 -1.11
C PHE A 36 4.67 16.85 -1.99
N GLU A 37 4.81 17.50 -3.13
CA GLU A 37 3.70 17.83 -4.05
C GLU A 37 2.50 18.53 -3.37
N GLY A 38 2.75 19.27 -2.29
CA GLY A 38 1.72 19.98 -1.51
C GLY A 38 1.09 19.15 -0.38
N TYR A 39 1.41 17.86 -0.26
CA TYR A 39 0.96 16.99 0.82
C TYR A 39 1.97 16.97 1.97
N GLN A 40 1.45 16.94 3.20
CA GLN A 40 2.23 16.68 4.40
C GLN A 40 2.03 15.21 4.83
N PHE A 41 2.99 14.67 5.58
CA PHE A 41 2.92 13.30 6.08
C PHE A 41 2.95 13.32 7.60
N ASP A 42 1.95 12.73 8.23
CA ASP A 42 1.99 12.41 9.65
C ASP A 42 2.30 10.92 9.83
N CYS A 43 3.25 10.61 10.71
CA CYS A 43 3.80 9.28 10.86
C CYS A 43 3.64 8.78 12.29
N GLN A 44 2.93 7.66 12.47
CA GLN A 44 2.73 7.01 13.75
C GLN A 44 3.21 5.56 13.72
N PRO A 45 4.30 5.21 14.43
CA PRO A 45 4.73 3.83 14.57
C PRO A 45 3.68 3.00 15.32
N ILE A 46 3.33 1.83 14.76
CA ILE A 46 2.43 0.88 15.41
C ILE A 46 3.28 -0.23 16.03
N PRO A 47 3.17 -0.49 17.34
CA PRO A 47 3.85 -1.59 17.98
C PRO A 47 3.39 -2.93 17.39
N SER A 48 4.30 -3.64 16.74
CA SER A 48 4.07 -4.97 16.17
C SER A 48 5.40 -5.71 16.00
N ASP A 49 5.35 -7.04 15.87
CA ASP A 49 6.55 -7.86 15.71
C ASP A 49 7.32 -7.58 14.42
N VAL A 50 6.64 -7.08 13.38
CA VAL A 50 7.24 -6.77 12.07
C VAL A 50 7.49 -5.28 11.82
N GLY A 51 7.22 -4.40 12.77
CA GLY A 51 7.34 -2.95 12.59
C GLY A 51 6.43 -2.43 11.48
N VAL A 52 5.35 -1.75 11.86
CA VAL A 52 4.41 -1.10 10.94
C VAL A 52 4.41 0.39 11.21
N LEU A 53 4.45 1.19 10.16
CA LEU A 53 4.30 2.63 10.23
C LEU A 53 2.94 3.01 9.66
N GLN A 54 2.12 3.68 10.45
CA GLN A 54 0.93 4.35 9.94
C GLN A 54 1.33 5.72 9.41
N VAL A 55 0.97 6.00 8.18
CA VAL A 55 1.20 7.29 7.52
C VAL A 55 -0.13 7.89 7.11
N THR A 56 -0.39 9.11 7.54
CA THR A 56 -1.52 9.92 7.07
C THR A 56 -1.01 10.93 6.07
N VAL A 57 -1.67 11.05 4.92
CA VAL A 57 -1.28 11.92 3.82
C VAL A 57 -2.23 13.12 3.75
N GLY A 58 -1.70 14.31 3.96
CA GLY A 58 -2.48 15.56 3.90
C GLY A 58 -3.73 15.50 4.79
N ASP A 59 -4.87 15.89 4.22
CA ASP A 59 -6.16 15.95 4.93
C ASP A 59 -6.93 14.61 4.90
N TYR A 60 -6.29 13.48 4.50
CA TYR A 60 -6.93 12.15 4.41
C TYR A 60 -6.77 11.35 5.71
N GLU A 61 -7.12 11.93 6.85
CA GLU A 61 -6.95 11.30 8.18
C GLU A 61 -7.75 10.00 8.33
N GLU A 62 -8.87 9.88 7.63
CA GLU A 62 -9.74 8.70 7.66
C GLU A 62 -9.22 7.53 6.78
N ILE A 63 -8.19 7.79 5.98
CA ILE A 63 -7.62 6.82 5.03
C ILE A 63 -6.11 6.65 5.28
N PRO A 64 -5.71 6.13 6.44
CA PRO A 64 -4.30 5.93 6.75
C PRO A 64 -3.68 4.84 5.89
N VAL A 65 -2.43 5.03 5.50
CA VAL A 65 -1.59 4.04 4.84
C VAL A 65 -0.74 3.31 5.86
N PHE A 66 -0.81 1.99 5.88
CA PHE A 66 0.02 1.13 6.71
C PHE A 66 1.22 0.65 5.90
N VAL A 67 2.40 1.06 6.31
CA VAL A 67 3.65 0.75 5.63
C VAL A 67 4.44 -0.29 6.41
N SER A 68 4.84 -1.35 5.74
CA SER A 68 5.78 -2.34 6.25
C SER A 68 6.98 -2.47 5.31
N VAL A 69 8.15 -2.73 5.88
CA VAL A 69 9.38 -2.91 5.13
C VAL A 69 9.91 -4.32 5.39
N THR A 70 10.14 -5.05 4.31
CA THR A 70 10.75 -6.39 4.33
C THR A 70 12.12 -6.37 3.69
N ASP A 71 12.80 -7.49 3.58
CA ASP A 71 14.11 -7.59 2.89
C ASP A 71 14.04 -7.29 1.39
N SER A 72 12.85 -7.32 0.79
CA SER A 72 12.68 -7.23 -0.67
C SER A 72 11.79 -6.09 -1.13
N GLN A 73 10.88 -5.61 -0.27
CA GLN A 73 9.88 -4.62 -0.67
C GLN A 73 9.43 -3.72 0.47
N ILE A 74 8.97 -2.54 0.09
CA ILE A 74 8.18 -1.62 0.90
C ILE A 74 6.73 -1.84 0.47
N LEU A 75 5.86 -2.20 1.39
CA LEU A 75 4.45 -2.47 1.12
C LEU A 75 3.59 -1.38 1.77
N CYS A 76 2.78 -0.71 0.95
CA CYS A 76 1.85 0.34 1.35
C CYS A 76 0.43 -0.20 1.22
N ILE A 77 -0.33 -0.24 2.31
CA ILE A 77 -1.68 -0.84 2.34
C ILE A 77 -2.65 0.15 2.96
N THR A 78 -3.79 0.34 2.32
CA THR A 78 -4.93 1.09 2.85
C THR A 78 -6.16 0.21 2.95
N HIS A 79 -6.83 0.23 4.10
CA HIS A 79 -8.07 -0.51 4.32
C HIS A 79 -9.26 0.23 3.71
N LEU A 80 -10.13 -0.49 3.03
CA LEU A 80 -11.37 0.05 2.46
C LEU A 80 -12.57 -0.28 3.36
N PHE A 81 -12.99 -1.52 3.36
CA PHE A 81 -14.14 -2.03 4.11
C PHE A 81 -13.97 -3.53 4.42
N SER A 82 -14.82 -4.06 5.27
CA SER A 82 -14.81 -5.47 5.67
C SER A 82 -15.80 -6.31 4.86
N GLU A 83 -15.60 -7.62 4.84
CA GLU A 83 -16.53 -8.60 4.21
C GLU A 83 -17.95 -8.49 4.79
N SER A 84 -18.09 -8.19 6.09
CA SER A 84 -19.39 -8.04 6.76
C SER A 84 -20.20 -6.85 6.25
N GLU A 85 -19.55 -5.84 5.68
CA GLU A 85 -20.17 -4.65 5.11
C GLU A 85 -20.68 -4.90 3.68
N VAL A 86 -20.17 -5.94 3.01
CA VAL A 86 -20.54 -6.26 1.63
C VAL A 86 -21.94 -6.85 1.56
N ASN A 87 -22.73 -6.40 0.58
CA ASN A 87 -24.01 -7.03 0.28
C ASN A 87 -23.79 -8.40 -0.41
N PRO A 88 -24.17 -9.53 0.21
CA PRO A 88 -23.88 -10.86 -0.33
C PRO A 88 -24.41 -11.11 -1.73
N LYS A 89 -25.49 -10.40 -2.12
CA LYS A 89 -26.11 -10.53 -3.45
C LYS A 89 -25.21 -10.00 -4.57
N PHE A 90 -24.38 -9.02 -4.26
CA PHE A 90 -23.54 -8.33 -5.23
C PHE A 90 -22.07 -8.69 -5.12
N ARG A 91 -21.71 -9.52 -4.15
CA ARG A 91 -20.30 -9.86 -3.87
C ARG A 91 -19.53 -10.36 -5.10
N ALA A 92 -20.10 -11.24 -5.89
CA ALA A 92 -19.42 -11.77 -7.08
C ALA A 92 -19.15 -10.66 -8.11
N ARG A 93 -20.14 -9.81 -8.38
CA ARG A 93 -20.01 -8.66 -9.30
C ARG A 93 -18.96 -7.67 -8.78
N MET A 94 -18.96 -7.37 -7.48
CA MET A 94 -17.96 -6.50 -6.87
C MET A 94 -16.53 -7.02 -7.09
N LEU A 95 -16.31 -8.33 -6.91
CA LEU A 95 -14.97 -8.92 -7.11
C LEU A 95 -14.52 -8.86 -8.58
N GLU A 96 -15.45 -9.07 -9.53
CA GLU A 96 -15.15 -8.91 -10.96
C GLU A 96 -14.76 -7.48 -11.27
N GLU A 97 -15.50 -6.50 -10.77
CA GLU A 97 -15.24 -5.08 -10.97
C GLU A 97 -13.91 -4.64 -10.35
N MET A 98 -13.59 -5.12 -9.15
CA MET A 98 -12.27 -4.88 -8.55
C MET A 98 -11.12 -5.39 -9.44
N LEU A 99 -11.28 -6.57 -10.06
CA LEU A 99 -10.25 -7.12 -10.96
C LEU A 99 -10.11 -6.28 -12.23
N GLU A 100 -11.21 -5.80 -12.80
CA GLU A 100 -11.20 -4.95 -13.99
C GLU A 100 -10.57 -3.58 -13.69
N LEU A 101 -10.88 -3.00 -12.54
CA LEU A 101 -10.35 -1.71 -12.10
C LEU A 101 -8.85 -1.75 -11.74
N ASN A 102 -8.27 -2.92 -11.49
CA ASN A 102 -6.83 -3.03 -11.26
C ASN A 102 -6.00 -2.61 -12.48
N ILE A 103 -6.52 -2.73 -13.69
CA ILE A 103 -5.76 -2.39 -14.90
C ILE A 103 -5.58 -0.86 -15.06
N PRO A 104 -6.63 -0.03 -14.96
CA PRO A 104 -6.48 1.41 -15.06
C PRO A 104 -5.93 2.08 -13.78
N MET A 105 -5.97 1.42 -12.63
CA MET A 105 -5.51 1.98 -11.37
C MET A 105 -3.98 2.16 -11.37
N PRO A 106 -3.45 3.38 -11.24
CA PRO A 106 -2.01 3.60 -11.29
C PRO A 106 -1.34 3.08 -10.02
N LEU A 107 -0.23 2.34 -10.17
CA LEU A 107 0.68 1.87 -9.12
C LEU A 107 0.07 0.97 -8.02
N SER A 108 -1.23 0.91 -7.90
CA SER A 108 -1.92 0.17 -6.85
C SER A 108 -2.82 -0.93 -7.40
N SER A 109 -3.31 -1.80 -6.52
CA SER A 109 -4.26 -2.85 -6.86
C SER A 109 -5.18 -3.17 -5.69
N PHE A 110 -6.41 -3.62 -6.00
CA PHE A 110 -7.29 -4.21 -5.01
C PHE A 110 -6.76 -5.57 -4.52
N SER A 111 -6.94 -5.83 -3.25
CA SER A 111 -6.66 -7.12 -2.65
C SER A 111 -7.55 -7.38 -1.42
N LYS A 112 -7.36 -8.52 -0.78
CA LYS A 112 -8.07 -8.90 0.44
C LYS A 112 -7.09 -9.48 1.45
N ILE A 113 -7.15 -9.02 2.70
CA ILE A 113 -6.37 -9.53 3.83
C ILE A 113 -7.35 -9.99 4.91
N GLY A 114 -7.45 -11.30 5.11
CA GLY A 114 -8.47 -11.86 6.00
C GLY A 114 -9.87 -11.43 5.54
N GLU A 115 -10.59 -10.72 6.40
CA GLU A 115 -11.94 -10.23 6.14
C GLU A 115 -11.97 -8.78 5.62
N ARG A 116 -10.81 -8.16 5.32
CA ARG A 116 -10.72 -6.76 4.89
C ARG A 116 -10.34 -6.64 3.43
N TYR A 117 -11.08 -5.83 2.70
CA TYR A 117 -10.70 -5.38 1.36
C TYR A 117 -9.76 -4.19 1.48
N VAL A 118 -8.75 -4.16 0.63
CA VAL A 118 -7.66 -3.18 0.67
C VAL A 118 -7.28 -2.71 -0.73
N VAL A 119 -6.70 -1.52 -0.80
CA VAL A 119 -5.84 -1.10 -1.91
C VAL A 119 -4.41 -1.17 -1.42
N PHE A 120 -3.50 -1.66 -2.24
CA PHE A 120 -2.09 -1.75 -1.90
C PHE A 120 -1.20 -1.40 -3.08
N GLY A 121 -0.01 -0.93 -2.76
CA GLY A 121 1.10 -0.78 -3.67
C GLY A 121 2.37 -1.34 -3.06
N ALA A 122 3.35 -1.67 -3.90
CA ALA A 122 4.61 -2.24 -3.46
C ALA A 122 5.77 -1.60 -4.22
N LEU A 123 6.80 -1.22 -3.49
CA LEU A 123 8.03 -0.62 -3.99
C LEU A 123 9.24 -1.49 -3.67
N SER A 124 10.30 -1.35 -4.45
CA SER A 124 11.61 -1.89 -4.08
C SER A 124 12.13 -1.22 -2.80
N VAL A 125 12.84 -1.97 -1.97
CA VAL A 125 13.57 -1.42 -0.81
C VAL A 125 14.64 -0.40 -1.19
N ASN A 126 15.02 -0.36 -2.47
CA ASN A 126 15.99 0.60 -3.02
C ASN A 126 15.31 1.79 -3.70
N SER A 127 13.99 1.97 -3.56
CA SER A 127 13.28 3.11 -4.10
C SER A 127 13.72 4.42 -3.44
N SER A 128 13.72 5.49 -4.21
CA SER A 128 14.02 6.82 -3.68
C SER A 128 12.92 7.31 -2.73
N MET A 129 13.23 8.31 -1.90
CA MET A 129 12.21 8.93 -1.05
C MET A 129 11.12 9.61 -1.87
N ASP A 130 11.46 10.17 -3.04
CA ASP A 130 10.48 10.77 -3.94
C ASP A 130 9.50 9.70 -4.46
N ASP A 131 9.99 8.51 -4.86
CA ASP A 131 9.12 7.40 -5.25
C ASP A 131 8.22 6.93 -4.10
N ILE A 132 8.76 6.88 -2.88
CA ILE A 132 7.99 6.49 -1.70
C ILE A 132 6.90 7.53 -1.38
N CYS A 133 7.23 8.82 -1.41
CA CYS A 133 6.24 9.89 -1.20
C CYS A 133 5.15 9.84 -2.27
N HIS A 134 5.54 9.67 -3.53
CA HIS A 134 4.59 9.57 -4.65
C HIS A 134 3.66 8.35 -4.49
N GLU A 135 4.20 7.20 -4.09
CA GLU A 135 3.40 5.98 -3.81
C GLU A 135 2.40 6.20 -2.68
N LEU A 136 2.81 6.83 -1.56
CA LEU A 136 1.93 7.13 -0.43
C LEU A 136 0.75 8.02 -0.84
N ILE A 137 0.99 9.05 -1.65
CA ILE A 137 -0.05 9.91 -2.20
C ILE A 137 -0.97 9.11 -3.11
N THR A 138 -0.39 8.38 -4.07
CA THR A 138 -1.15 7.62 -5.08
C THR A 138 -2.03 6.55 -4.45
N VAL A 139 -1.53 5.78 -3.48
CA VAL A 139 -2.34 4.73 -2.83
C VAL A 139 -3.48 5.33 -2.01
N THR A 140 -3.29 6.52 -1.43
CA THR A 140 -4.34 7.24 -0.70
C THR A 140 -5.42 7.74 -1.65
N GLU A 141 -5.06 8.39 -2.75
CA GLU A 141 -6.00 8.86 -3.76
C GLU A 141 -6.77 7.69 -4.40
N ASN A 142 -6.07 6.62 -4.77
CA ASN A 142 -6.69 5.39 -5.28
C ASN A 142 -7.68 4.77 -4.29
N ALA A 143 -7.40 4.84 -2.98
CA ALA A 143 -8.32 4.32 -1.97
C ALA A 143 -9.61 5.16 -1.88
N VAL A 144 -9.53 6.48 -2.01
CA VAL A 144 -10.71 7.35 -2.11
C VAL A 144 -11.56 6.97 -3.31
N GLU A 145 -10.95 6.85 -4.49
CA GLU A 145 -11.65 6.47 -5.71
C GLU A 145 -12.24 5.04 -5.61
N ALA A 146 -11.48 4.12 -5.00
CA ALA A 146 -11.93 2.76 -4.76
C ALA A 146 -13.16 2.69 -3.84
N LEU A 147 -13.19 3.48 -2.76
CA LEU A 147 -14.35 3.58 -1.87
C LEU A 147 -15.59 4.08 -2.62
N LEU A 148 -15.44 5.10 -3.45
CA LEU A 148 -16.52 5.64 -4.28
C LEU A 148 -17.02 4.61 -5.30
N ALA A 149 -16.11 3.92 -5.99
CA ALA A 149 -16.46 2.91 -6.99
C ALA A 149 -17.18 1.69 -6.36
N MET A 150 -16.84 1.33 -5.12
CA MET A 150 -17.41 0.18 -4.42
C MET A 150 -18.65 0.52 -3.58
N GLU A 151 -19.08 1.78 -3.50
CA GLU A 151 -20.19 2.23 -2.65
C GLU A 151 -21.48 1.45 -2.89
N GLU A 152 -21.81 1.13 -4.15
CA GLU A 152 -23.05 0.40 -4.49
C GLU A 152 -23.08 -1.04 -3.95
N PHE A 153 -21.93 -1.63 -3.64
CA PHE A 153 -21.78 -3.00 -3.15
C PHE A 153 -21.76 -3.12 -1.63
N VAL A 154 -21.45 -2.02 -0.97
CA VAL A 154 -21.38 -1.94 0.48
C VAL A 154 -22.77 -1.60 1.04
N ARG A 155 -23.18 -2.26 2.13
CA ARG A 155 -24.44 -1.97 2.79
C ARG A 155 -24.38 -0.57 3.35
N GLN A 156 -25.30 0.26 2.95
CA GLN A 156 -25.59 1.49 3.69
C GLN A 156 -26.42 1.05 4.91
N ASP A 157 -25.80 0.96 6.06
CA ASP A 157 -26.52 0.76 7.29
C ASP A 157 -27.43 1.98 7.52
N VAL A 158 -28.72 1.68 7.52
CA VAL A 158 -29.79 2.65 7.82
C VAL A 158 -29.87 2.83 9.31
#